data_79c7e6fdb00c51646e75271f41ff2a64
#
_entry.id   79c7e6fdb00c51646e75271f41ff2a64
#
_cell.length_a   1.000
_cell.length_b   1.000
_cell.length_c   1.000
_cell.angle_alpha   90.00
_cell.angle_beta   90.00
_cell.angle_gamma   90.00
#
_symmetry.space_group_name_H-M   'P 1'
#
loop_
_entity.id
_entity.type
_entity.pdbx_description
1 polymer ?
#
loop_
_entity_poly.entity_id
_entity_poly.type
_entity_poly.pdbx_seq_one_letter_code
_entity_poly.pdbx_strand_id
1 'polypeptide(L)'
;VTARLTLREFVRSDFAAIHAYSSDARVTKYLFFGPRDEEGTGEYLEGLLASQEEVPRTRFELAVQENATGRVIGACDLSMIERNVVDLGYMLGLPDWGKGYATEISLALVDAAFSDLRADRVISTVDVNNQASIRVLEKIGMRWEAVFRKHRRAKNRWWDCHLFVLPREVWELESTAKKAARE
;
A
#
# COMPACT_ATOMS: atom_id res chain seq x y z
N VAL A 1 -12.65 -6.97 -1.49
CA VAL A 1 -13.58 -6.31 -0.55
C VAL A 1 -13.28 -6.80 0.86
N THR A 2 -13.21 -5.89 1.81
CA THR A 2 -13.01 -6.17 3.23
C THR A 2 -14.29 -5.83 4.02
N ALA A 3 -14.23 -5.88 5.35
CA ALA A 3 -15.39 -5.55 6.19
C ALA A 3 -15.87 -4.09 6.02
N ARG A 4 -14.95 -3.15 5.83
CA ARG A 4 -15.25 -1.70 5.76
C ARG A 4 -14.82 -1.03 4.48
N LEU A 5 -14.01 -1.71 3.64
CA LEU A 5 -13.36 -1.12 2.48
C LEU A 5 -13.54 -1.96 1.23
N THR A 6 -13.63 -1.31 0.08
CA THR A 6 -13.52 -1.90 -1.24
C THR A 6 -12.25 -1.40 -1.90
N LEU A 7 -11.38 -2.32 -2.32
CA LEU A 7 -10.20 -2.02 -3.13
C LEU A 7 -10.60 -2.25 -4.58
N ARG A 8 -10.57 -1.19 -5.40
CA ARG A 8 -11.03 -1.23 -6.80
C ARG A 8 -10.09 -0.46 -7.70
N GLU A 9 -10.21 -0.70 -8.99
CA GLU A 9 -9.52 0.12 -9.99
C GLU A 9 -9.94 1.59 -9.89
N PHE A 10 -8.99 2.48 -10.22
CA PHE A 10 -9.26 3.91 -10.32
C PHE A 10 -10.09 4.21 -11.56
N VAL A 11 -10.94 5.24 -11.47
CA VAL A 11 -11.70 5.80 -12.57
C VAL A 11 -11.49 7.31 -12.63
N ARG A 12 -11.77 7.93 -13.79
CA ARG A 12 -11.53 9.38 -14.00
C ARG A 12 -12.22 10.26 -12.97
N SER A 13 -13.39 9.86 -12.48
CA SER A 13 -14.12 10.59 -11.43
C SER A 13 -13.46 10.60 -10.06
N ASP A 14 -12.40 9.80 -9.86
CA ASP A 14 -11.66 9.79 -8.58
C ASP A 14 -10.68 10.97 -8.44
N PHE A 15 -10.51 11.80 -9.46
CA PHE A 15 -9.56 12.92 -9.48
C PHE A 15 -9.62 13.78 -8.21
N ALA A 16 -10.81 14.26 -7.86
CA ALA A 16 -11.00 15.13 -6.69
C ALA A 16 -10.58 14.44 -5.37
N ALA A 17 -10.88 13.16 -5.23
CA ALA A 17 -10.49 12.38 -4.06
C ALA A 17 -8.97 12.16 -4.02
N ILE A 18 -8.35 11.82 -5.16
CA ILE A 18 -6.89 11.68 -5.28
C ILE A 18 -6.22 13.00 -4.90
N HIS A 19 -6.68 14.12 -5.45
CA HIS A 19 -6.12 15.44 -5.16
C HIS A 19 -6.21 15.77 -3.68
N ALA A 20 -7.36 15.51 -3.06
CA ALA A 20 -7.58 15.81 -1.64
C ALA A 20 -6.57 15.14 -0.71
N TYR A 21 -6.15 13.88 -0.96
CA TYR A 21 -5.15 13.24 -0.12
C TYR A 21 -3.71 13.44 -0.63
N SER A 22 -3.48 13.54 -1.93
CA SER A 22 -2.12 13.61 -2.48
C SER A 22 -1.52 15.02 -2.44
N SER A 23 -2.33 16.08 -2.33
CA SER A 23 -1.90 17.46 -2.15
C SER A 23 -1.54 17.83 -0.70
N ASP A 24 -1.89 17.00 0.27
CA ASP A 24 -1.57 17.26 1.68
C ASP A 24 -0.12 16.89 2.00
N ALA A 25 0.68 17.88 2.41
CA ALA A 25 2.08 17.69 2.78
C ALA A 25 2.27 16.71 3.97
N ARG A 26 1.27 16.57 4.83
CA ARG A 26 1.31 15.63 5.97
C ARG A 26 1.17 14.20 5.48
N VAL A 27 0.30 13.96 4.50
CA VAL A 27 0.10 12.65 3.87
C VAL A 27 1.35 12.22 3.11
N THR A 28 1.93 13.14 2.33
CA THR A 28 3.11 12.84 1.52
C THR A 28 4.43 12.90 2.29
N LYS A 29 4.42 13.23 3.58
CA LYS A 29 5.62 13.46 4.40
C LYS A 29 6.67 12.36 4.25
N TYR A 30 6.26 11.10 4.31
CA TYR A 30 7.11 9.92 4.26
C TYR A 30 7.05 9.17 2.92
N LEU A 31 6.49 9.81 1.88
CA LEU A 31 6.47 9.26 0.52
C LEU A 31 7.59 9.87 -0.32
N PHE A 32 8.02 9.16 -1.35
CA PHE A 32 9.10 9.60 -2.22
C PHE A 32 8.72 10.72 -3.20
N PHE A 33 7.45 11.12 -3.20
CA PHE A 33 6.95 12.29 -3.91
C PHE A 33 6.41 13.34 -2.93
N GLY A 34 6.34 14.58 -3.36
CA GLY A 34 5.77 15.69 -2.60
C GLY A 34 4.26 15.83 -2.78
N PRO A 35 3.66 16.86 -2.17
CA PRO A 35 2.30 17.25 -2.48
C PRO A 35 2.13 17.49 -3.98
N ARG A 36 1.06 16.94 -4.56
CA ARG A 36 0.70 17.16 -5.96
C ARG A 36 -0.19 18.40 -6.08
N ASP A 37 0.08 19.21 -7.08
CA ASP A 37 -0.87 20.17 -7.59
C ASP A 37 -1.92 19.47 -8.47
N GLU A 38 -2.81 20.24 -9.10
CA GLU A 38 -3.86 19.67 -9.95
C GLU A 38 -3.27 19.00 -11.21
N GLU A 39 -2.25 19.60 -11.83
CA GLU A 39 -1.56 19.03 -12.98
C GLU A 39 -0.91 17.69 -12.64
N GLY A 40 -0.11 17.64 -11.57
CA GLY A 40 0.54 16.41 -11.09
C GLY A 40 -0.45 15.36 -10.59
N THR A 41 -1.64 15.76 -10.13
CA THR A 41 -2.73 14.83 -9.83
C THR A 41 -3.32 14.23 -11.09
N GLY A 42 -3.51 15.05 -12.14
CA GLY A 42 -3.98 14.61 -13.45
C GLY A 42 -3.01 13.62 -14.09
N GLU A 43 -1.71 13.95 -14.14
CA GLU A 43 -0.67 13.06 -14.66
C GLU A 43 -0.64 11.71 -13.90
N TYR A 44 -0.75 11.75 -12.59
CA TYR A 44 -0.80 10.54 -11.78
C TYR A 44 -2.03 9.68 -12.12
N LEU A 45 -3.21 10.28 -12.21
CA LEU A 45 -4.44 9.54 -12.57
C LEU A 45 -4.36 8.93 -13.97
N GLU A 46 -3.87 9.67 -14.96
CA GLU A 46 -3.68 9.11 -16.32
C GLU A 46 -2.68 7.95 -16.30
N GLY A 47 -1.59 8.06 -15.53
CA GLY A 47 -0.65 6.95 -15.32
C GLY A 47 -1.29 5.72 -14.68
N LEU A 48 -2.17 5.91 -13.70
CA LEU A 48 -2.96 4.82 -13.08
C LEU A 48 -3.85 4.12 -14.09
N LEU A 49 -4.62 4.91 -14.88
CA LEU A 49 -5.53 4.37 -15.90
C LEU A 49 -4.75 3.61 -16.99
N ALA A 50 -3.62 4.13 -17.44
CA ALA A 50 -2.77 3.47 -18.42
C ALA A 50 -2.20 2.14 -17.87
N SER A 51 -1.77 2.10 -16.61
CA SER A 51 -1.20 0.89 -15.99
C SER A 51 -2.20 -0.26 -15.83
N GLN A 52 -3.50 0.04 -15.83
CA GLN A 52 -4.56 -0.99 -15.78
C GLN A 52 -4.62 -1.81 -17.06
N GLU A 53 -4.19 -1.25 -18.19
CA GLU A 53 -4.23 -1.89 -19.52
C GLU A 53 -2.90 -2.62 -19.86
N GLU A 54 -1.91 -2.57 -18.98
CA GLU A 54 -0.61 -3.20 -19.22
C GLU A 54 -0.70 -4.74 -19.30
N VAL A 55 0.00 -5.34 -20.27
CA VAL A 55 0.12 -6.80 -20.43
C VAL A 55 1.57 -7.20 -20.68
N PRO A 56 2.21 -7.99 -19.81
CA PRO A 56 1.70 -8.44 -18.51
C PRO A 56 1.62 -7.30 -17.49
N ARG A 57 0.57 -7.31 -16.69
CA ARG A 57 0.43 -6.35 -15.59
C ARG A 57 1.26 -6.81 -14.40
N THR A 58 2.17 -5.97 -13.93
CA THR A 58 3.05 -6.25 -12.79
C THR A 58 2.79 -5.33 -11.60
N ARG A 59 1.99 -4.26 -11.79
CA ARG A 59 1.63 -3.30 -10.76
C ARG A 59 0.11 -3.15 -10.67
N PHE A 60 -0.41 -3.33 -9.47
CA PHE A 60 -1.83 -3.24 -9.14
C PHE A 60 -2.01 -2.12 -8.12
N GLU A 61 -2.27 -0.91 -8.59
CA GLU A 61 -2.54 0.25 -7.74
C GLU A 61 -4.04 0.50 -7.71
N LEU A 62 -4.64 0.43 -6.52
CA LEU A 62 -6.09 0.41 -6.32
C LEU A 62 -6.55 1.58 -5.45
N ALA A 63 -7.72 2.11 -5.78
CA ALA A 63 -8.44 3.04 -4.93
C ALA A 63 -8.99 2.33 -3.69
N VAL A 64 -8.81 2.95 -2.53
CA VAL A 64 -9.40 2.51 -1.28
C VAL A 64 -10.70 3.26 -1.07
N GLN A 65 -11.83 2.57 -1.21
CA GLN A 65 -13.17 3.14 -1.06
C GLN A 65 -13.79 2.67 0.27
N GLU A 66 -14.28 3.62 1.07
CA GLU A 66 -15.02 3.35 2.29
C GLU A 66 -16.44 2.87 1.96
N ASN A 67 -16.83 1.67 2.40
CA ASN A 67 -18.11 1.05 2.04
C ASN A 67 -19.33 1.86 2.54
N ALA A 68 -19.22 2.46 3.73
CA ALA A 68 -20.33 3.20 4.34
C ALA A 68 -20.70 4.47 3.60
N THR A 69 -19.74 5.14 2.96
CA THR A 69 -19.93 6.46 2.34
C THR A 69 -19.74 6.47 0.83
N GLY A 70 -19.10 5.43 0.28
CA GLY A 70 -18.66 5.39 -1.11
C GLY A 70 -17.47 6.31 -1.44
N ARG A 71 -16.90 7.02 -0.44
CA ARG A 71 -15.77 7.92 -0.65
C ARG A 71 -14.48 7.14 -0.92
N VAL A 72 -13.69 7.59 -1.88
CA VAL A 72 -12.28 7.18 -1.99
C VAL A 72 -11.48 7.92 -0.93
N ILE A 73 -10.79 7.17 -0.07
CA ILE A 73 -10.07 7.68 1.09
C ILE A 73 -8.56 7.54 0.98
N GLY A 74 -8.07 6.92 -0.10
CA GLY A 74 -6.65 6.69 -0.32
C GLY A 74 -6.38 5.74 -1.47
N ALA A 75 -5.16 5.24 -1.51
CA ALA A 75 -4.66 4.29 -2.48
C ALA A 75 -3.88 3.16 -1.78
N CYS A 76 -3.79 2.01 -2.44
CA CYS A 76 -2.90 0.93 -2.05
C CYS A 76 -2.36 0.21 -3.29
N ASP A 77 -1.23 -0.45 -3.16
CA ASP A 77 -0.64 -1.14 -4.29
C ASP A 77 0.06 -2.46 -3.94
N LEU A 78 0.12 -3.32 -4.93
CA LEU A 78 1.00 -4.48 -5.02
C LEU A 78 1.83 -4.36 -6.29
N SER A 79 3.14 -4.47 -6.16
CA SER A 79 4.08 -4.40 -7.28
C SER A 79 4.96 -5.66 -7.29
N MET A 80 4.92 -6.41 -8.39
CA MET A 80 5.80 -7.54 -8.62
C MET A 80 7.19 -7.00 -9.01
N ILE A 81 8.14 -7.00 -8.08
CA ILE A 81 9.47 -6.40 -8.29
C ILE A 81 10.51 -7.41 -8.79
N GLU A 82 10.32 -8.67 -8.45
CA GLU A 82 11.08 -9.82 -8.90
C GLU A 82 10.16 -11.02 -9.07
N ARG A 83 10.69 -12.13 -9.60
CA ARG A 83 9.90 -13.36 -9.67
C ARG A 83 9.45 -13.78 -8.27
N ASN A 84 8.12 -13.82 -8.08
CA ASN A 84 7.47 -14.23 -6.82
C ASN A 84 7.77 -13.32 -5.61
N VAL A 85 8.28 -12.09 -5.81
CA VAL A 85 8.47 -11.09 -4.76
C VAL A 85 7.54 -9.91 -5.04
N VAL A 86 6.67 -9.62 -4.09
CA VAL A 86 5.67 -8.56 -4.21
C VAL A 86 5.94 -7.48 -3.16
N ASP A 87 6.07 -6.23 -3.61
CA ASP A 87 6.13 -5.05 -2.74
C ASP A 87 4.71 -4.54 -2.45
N LEU A 88 4.47 -4.17 -1.20
CA LEU A 88 3.19 -3.70 -0.69
C LEU A 88 3.29 -2.24 -0.28
N GLY A 89 2.37 -1.41 -0.77
CA GLY A 89 2.25 -0.01 -0.39
C GLY A 89 0.82 0.42 -0.09
N TYR A 90 0.68 1.51 0.67
CA TYR A 90 -0.59 2.18 0.89
C TYR A 90 -0.41 3.65 1.27
N MET A 91 -1.43 4.44 1.02
CA MET A 91 -1.56 5.84 1.39
C MET A 91 -3.02 6.15 1.72
N LEU A 92 -3.26 6.82 2.84
CA LEU A 92 -4.58 7.26 3.27
C LEU A 92 -4.62 8.76 3.50
N GLY A 93 -5.76 9.38 3.19
CA GLY A 93 -6.04 10.76 3.55
C GLY A 93 -6.01 10.97 5.07
N LEU A 94 -5.58 12.15 5.49
CA LEU A 94 -5.42 12.49 6.92
C LEU A 94 -6.68 12.25 7.76
N PRO A 95 -7.91 12.56 7.30
CA PRO A 95 -9.14 12.32 8.07
C PRO A 95 -9.42 10.84 8.38
N ASP A 96 -8.73 9.94 7.67
CA ASP A 96 -8.96 8.49 7.74
C ASP A 96 -7.83 7.75 8.48
N TRP A 97 -6.88 8.49 9.06
CA TRP A 97 -5.84 7.94 9.92
C TRP A 97 -6.40 7.52 11.29
N GLY A 98 -5.73 6.57 11.94
CA GLY A 98 -6.07 6.11 13.29
C GLY A 98 -7.30 5.20 13.38
N LYS A 99 -8.03 4.97 12.27
CA LYS A 99 -9.24 4.14 12.22
C LYS A 99 -8.97 2.64 11.98
N GLY A 100 -7.71 2.25 11.85
CA GLY A 100 -7.31 0.86 11.56
C GLY A 100 -7.43 0.46 10.09
N TYR A 101 -7.80 1.37 9.19
CA TYR A 101 -7.94 1.10 7.76
C TYR A 101 -6.63 0.62 7.10
N ALA A 102 -5.49 1.23 7.46
CA ALA A 102 -4.20 0.79 6.93
C ALA A 102 -3.89 -0.68 7.22
N THR A 103 -4.19 -1.15 8.45
CA THR A 103 -4.04 -2.57 8.82
C THR A 103 -4.99 -3.46 8.02
N GLU A 104 -6.26 -3.04 7.86
CA GLU A 104 -7.27 -3.78 7.11
C GLU A 104 -6.91 -3.91 5.62
N ILE A 105 -6.45 -2.81 5.00
CA ILE A 105 -5.94 -2.80 3.63
C ILE A 105 -4.76 -3.76 3.49
N SER A 106 -3.76 -3.61 4.35
CA SER A 106 -2.51 -4.37 4.25
C SER A 106 -2.74 -5.88 4.43
N LEU A 107 -3.66 -6.29 5.31
CA LEU A 107 -4.06 -7.70 5.43
C LEU A 107 -4.69 -8.22 4.14
N ALA A 108 -5.59 -7.46 3.52
CA ALA A 108 -6.22 -7.85 2.26
C ALA A 108 -5.21 -7.93 1.11
N LEU A 109 -4.23 -7.02 1.08
CA LEU A 109 -3.15 -7.04 0.09
C LEU A 109 -2.23 -8.25 0.28
N VAL A 110 -1.87 -8.58 1.52
CA VAL A 110 -1.07 -9.77 1.85
C VAL A 110 -1.79 -11.04 1.38
N ASP A 111 -3.10 -11.15 1.67
CA ASP A 111 -3.89 -12.30 1.24
C ASP A 111 -3.93 -12.39 -0.31
N ALA A 112 -4.13 -11.29 -1.02
CA ALA A 112 -4.10 -11.25 -2.49
C ALA A 112 -2.72 -11.58 -3.06
N ALA A 113 -1.63 -11.06 -2.47
CA ALA A 113 -0.27 -11.34 -2.90
C ALA A 113 0.05 -12.85 -2.85
N PHE A 114 -0.36 -13.53 -1.77
CA PHE A 114 -0.11 -14.96 -1.64
C PHE A 114 -1.11 -15.83 -2.40
N SER A 115 -2.40 -15.47 -2.42
CA SER A 115 -3.44 -16.28 -3.07
C SER A 115 -3.48 -16.10 -4.58
N ASP A 116 -3.50 -14.84 -5.06
CA ASP A 116 -3.74 -14.51 -6.45
C ASP A 116 -2.44 -14.37 -7.24
N LEU A 117 -1.45 -13.63 -6.68
CA LEU A 117 -0.16 -13.40 -7.34
C LEU A 117 0.86 -14.51 -7.07
N ARG A 118 0.56 -15.47 -6.19
CA ARG A 118 1.42 -16.60 -5.82
C ARG A 118 2.83 -16.18 -5.37
N ALA A 119 2.93 -15.06 -4.67
CA ALA A 119 4.19 -14.58 -4.13
C ALA A 119 4.83 -15.61 -3.20
N ASP A 120 6.16 -15.72 -3.21
CA ASP A 120 6.92 -16.51 -2.22
C ASP A 120 7.15 -15.66 -0.96
N ARG A 121 7.24 -14.35 -1.13
CA ARG A 121 7.34 -13.38 -0.04
C ARG A 121 6.71 -12.03 -0.42
N VAL A 122 6.15 -11.37 0.57
CA VAL A 122 5.71 -9.97 0.50
C VAL A 122 6.73 -9.13 1.23
N ILE A 123 7.12 -8.02 0.62
CA ILE A 123 8.00 -7.04 1.24
C ILE A 123 7.32 -5.68 1.34
N SER A 124 7.86 -4.79 2.16
CA SER A 124 7.52 -3.37 2.16
C SER A 124 8.71 -2.55 2.64
N THR A 125 9.00 -1.45 1.96
CA THR A 125 10.01 -0.49 2.40
C THR A 125 9.34 0.73 3.02
N VAL A 126 9.81 1.15 4.20
CA VAL A 126 9.24 2.27 4.95
C VAL A 126 10.33 3.20 5.45
N ASP A 127 10.13 4.54 5.36
CA ASP A 127 11.06 5.52 5.95
C ASP A 127 11.28 5.20 7.44
N VAL A 128 12.54 5.21 7.88
CA VAL A 128 12.93 4.86 9.27
C VAL A 128 12.21 5.70 10.34
N ASN A 129 11.68 6.88 9.97
CA ASN A 129 10.96 7.77 10.86
C ASN A 129 9.43 7.58 10.81
N ASN A 130 8.91 6.76 9.90
CA ASN A 130 7.47 6.53 9.75
C ASN A 130 6.96 5.48 10.74
N GLN A 131 6.94 5.83 12.02
CA GLN A 131 6.52 4.94 13.10
C GLN A 131 5.08 4.42 12.95
N ALA A 132 4.22 5.18 12.26
CA ALA A 132 2.84 4.76 12.04
C ALA A 132 2.77 3.55 11.08
N SER A 133 3.47 3.63 9.94
CA SER A 133 3.54 2.51 8.99
C SER A 133 4.32 1.32 9.55
N ILE A 134 5.42 1.55 10.29
CA ILE A 134 6.16 0.48 10.96
C ILE A 134 5.21 -0.37 11.83
N ARG A 135 4.42 0.28 12.70
CA ARG A 135 3.44 -0.43 13.53
C ARG A 135 2.36 -1.18 12.73
N VAL A 136 1.99 -0.71 11.56
CA VAL A 136 1.05 -1.44 10.69
C VAL A 136 1.70 -2.69 10.15
N LEU A 137 2.93 -2.60 9.63
CA LEU A 137 3.67 -3.75 9.09
C LEU A 137 3.89 -4.83 10.15
N GLU A 138 4.26 -4.43 11.37
CA GLU A 138 4.39 -5.36 12.51
C GLU A 138 3.07 -6.04 12.85
N LYS A 139 1.95 -5.30 12.86
CA LYS A 139 0.61 -5.84 13.18
C LYS A 139 0.10 -6.86 12.17
N ILE A 140 0.53 -6.77 10.91
CA ILE A 140 0.14 -7.73 9.88
C ILE A 140 1.09 -8.93 9.78
N GLY A 141 2.04 -9.05 10.72
CA GLY A 141 2.96 -10.18 10.81
C GLY A 141 4.26 -10.02 10.03
N MET A 142 4.48 -8.87 9.38
CA MET A 142 5.75 -8.62 8.71
C MET A 142 6.87 -8.39 9.73
N ARG A 143 8.06 -8.88 9.42
CA ARG A 143 9.23 -8.77 10.29
C ARG A 143 10.26 -7.84 9.66
N TRP A 144 10.87 -7.01 10.51
CA TRP A 144 12.01 -6.22 10.11
C TRP A 144 13.18 -7.13 9.70
N GLU A 145 13.80 -6.85 8.56
CA GLU A 145 14.91 -7.65 8.02
C GLU A 145 16.18 -6.82 7.88
N ALA A 146 16.09 -5.58 7.36
CA ALA A 146 17.27 -4.78 7.07
C ALA A 146 17.00 -3.26 7.14
N VAL A 147 18.08 -2.49 7.14
CA VAL A 147 18.08 -1.05 6.86
C VAL A 147 18.81 -0.79 5.55
N PHE A 148 18.13 -0.17 4.62
CA PHE A 148 18.72 0.37 3.41
C PHE A 148 19.14 1.82 3.64
N ARG A 149 20.43 2.06 3.80
CA ARG A 149 20.99 3.41 3.91
C ARG A 149 21.04 4.07 2.53
N LYS A 150 20.62 5.35 2.46
CA LYS A 150 20.56 6.10 1.20
C LYS A 150 19.84 5.30 0.09
N HIS A 151 18.73 4.65 0.47
CA HIS A 151 17.96 3.75 -0.40
C HIS A 151 17.45 4.48 -1.64
N ARG A 152 16.94 5.69 -1.47
CA ARG A 152 16.38 6.47 -2.57
C ARG A 152 16.67 7.96 -2.36
N ARG A 153 16.97 8.67 -3.47
CA ARG A 153 17.05 10.13 -3.47
C ARG A 153 15.71 10.70 -3.94
N ALA A 154 15.04 11.43 -3.06
CA ALA A 154 13.78 12.10 -3.36
C ALA A 154 13.66 13.38 -2.52
N LYS A 155 12.92 14.39 -2.98
CA LYS A 155 12.72 15.66 -2.28
C LYS A 155 14.05 16.29 -1.81
N ASN A 156 15.05 16.29 -2.70
CA ASN A 156 16.40 16.82 -2.49
C ASN A 156 17.17 16.21 -1.30
N ARG A 157 16.77 15.03 -0.81
CA ARG A 157 17.49 14.30 0.24
C ARG A 157 17.60 12.81 -0.06
N TRP A 158 18.53 12.13 0.61
CA TRP A 158 18.59 10.69 0.67
C TRP A 158 17.66 10.18 1.77
N TRP A 159 17.01 9.07 1.49
CA TRP A 159 16.08 8.41 2.39
C TRP A 159 16.66 7.08 2.86
N ASP A 160 16.68 6.88 4.17
CA ASP A 160 16.95 5.58 4.78
C ASP A 160 15.62 4.87 4.98
N CYS A 161 15.56 3.58 4.64
CA CYS A 161 14.35 2.80 4.77
C CYS A 161 14.60 1.50 5.53
N HIS A 162 13.64 1.10 6.35
CA HIS A 162 13.54 -0.25 6.84
C HIS A 162 12.93 -1.14 5.75
N LEU A 163 13.45 -2.37 5.62
CA LEU A 163 12.84 -3.45 4.87
C LEU A 163 12.07 -4.33 5.85
N PHE A 164 10.80 -4.54 5.59
CA PHE A 164 9.95 -5.52 6.26
C PHE A 164 9.62 -6.64 5.29
N VAL A 165 9.55 -7.88 5.79
CA VAL A 165 9.31 -9.08 4.97
C VAL A 165 8.30 -9.99 5.66
N LEU A 166 7.44 -10.62 4.87
CA LEU A 166 6.57 -11.73 5.27
C LEU A 166 6.76 -12.89 4.27
N PRO A 167 7.43 -13.97 4.65
CA PRO A 167 7.52 -15.19 3.84
C PRO A 167 6.18 -15.92 3.78
N ARG A 168 5.92 -16.64 2.67
CA ARG A 168 4.70 -17.44 2.48
C ARG A 168 4.47 -18.46 3.59
N GLU A 169 5.51 -19.20 3.96
CA GLU A 169 5.41 -20.23 5.00
C GLU A 169 4.97 -19.67 6.37
N VAL A 170 5.38 -18.45 6.70
CA VAL A 170 4.95 -17.76 7.94
C VAL A 170 3.47 -17.40 7.85
N TRP A 171 3.03 -16.84 6.71
CA TRP A 171 1.63 -16.50 6.49
C TRP A 171 0.72 -17.73 6.53
N GLU A 172 1.13 -18.85 5.92
CA GLU A 172 0.35 -20.10 5.92
C GLU A 172 0.17 -20.67 7.33
N LEU A 173 1.25 -20.68 8.14
CA LEU A 173 1.19 -21.11 9.54
C LEU A 173 0.24 -20.25 10.37
N GLU A 174 0.33 -18.93 10.25
CA GLU A 174 -0.55 -18.01 10.98
C GLU A 174 -2.02 -18.10 10.54
N SER A 175 -2.24 -18.29 9.24
CA SER A 175 -3.58 -18.44 8.67
C SER A 175 -4.25 -19.73 9.14
N THR A 176 -3.49 -20.82 9.23
CA THR A 176 -3.97 -22.10 9.76
C THR A 176 -4.28 -22.01 11.26
N ALA A 177 -3.41 -21.37 12.05
CA ALA A 177 -3.66 -21.15 13.48
C ALA A 177 -4.89 -20.30 13.74
N LYS A 178 -5.13 -19.24 12.93
CA LYS A 178 -6.33 -18.38 13.04
C LYS A 178 -7.63 -19.13 12.68
N LYS A 179 -7.58 -20.08 11.73
CA LYS A 179 -8.74 -20.93 11.40
C LYS A 179 -9.06 -21.89 12.54
N ALA A 180 -8.06 -22.60 13.06
CA ALA A 180 -8.23 -23.54 14.18
C ALA A 180 -8.73 -22.88 15.48
N ALA A 181 -8.44 -21.60 15.70
CA ALA A 181 -8.91 -20.86 16.88
C ALA A 181 -10.37 -20.34 16.78
N ARG A 182 -11.01 -20.48 15.61
CA ARG A 182 -12.41 -20.05 15.35
C ARG A 182 -13.40 -21.21 15.32
N GLU A 183 -12.90 -22.44 15.28
CA GLU A 183 -13.64 -23.70 15.42
C GLU A 183 -13.75 -24.15 16.89
#